data_91852551dacd1ad75a0eef90e8bc4b5c
#
_entry.id   91852551dacd1ad75a0eef90e8bc4b5c
#
_cell.length_a   1.000
_cell.length_b   1.000
_cell.length_c   1.000
_cell.angle_alpha   90.00
_cell.angle_beta   90.00
_cell.angle_gamma   90.00
#
_symmetry.space_group_name_H-M   'P 1'
#
loop_
_entity.id
_entity.type
_entity.pdbx_description
1 polymer ?
#
loop_
_entity_poly.entity_id
_entity_poly.type
_entity_poly.pdbx_seq_one_letter_code
_entity_poly.pdbx_strand_id
1 'polypeptide(L)'
;LSRISSSSHVSFNVISSPTKAKSPSVADTMAGNSLSPEVWMLLLVAAACAHAASSAKPKVCDKGWECKASVYCCNETISDFFQVYQFEDLFSKRNAPVAQAVGFWDYHSFITAAAVYEPLGFGTTGGKQMQMKEVAAFLGHVGSKTSCGYGVATGGPLAWGLCYKREMSPSQSYCDQSYDYPCTPGVDYYGRGALPVYWNYNYGAIGDGLKVDLLNHPEYLEQNATLAFQAAIYKWMTPMKKKQPSAHDVFVGKWKPTKNDTLAKRLPGFGATMNVLYGDLVCGQGSIDAMNNIISHYQYYLDLMGIGRQSSGDNLDCAEQEAFDPSTASSTSSPTAAST
;
A
#
# COMPACT_ATOMS: atom_id res chain seq x y z
N LEU A 1 32.04 -49.77 -8.71
CA LEU A 1 33.48 -49.81 -9.03
C LEU A 1 34.01 -48.41 -9.30
N SER A 2 35.06 -48.08 -8.55
CA SER A 2 36.10 -47.06 -8.60
C SER A 2 35.78 -45.64 -8.21
N ARG A 3 36.31 -45.33 -7.01
CA ARG A 3 36.67 -44.03 -6.44
C ARG A 3 37.65 -43.31 -7.35
N ILE A 4 37.56 -41.97 -7.38
CA ILE A 4 38.77 -41.10 -7.36
C ILE A 4 38.46 -39.89 -6.48
N SER A 5 39.24 -39.78 -5.40
CA SER A 5 39.41 -38.66 -4.49
C SER A 5 40.49 -37.77 -5.06
N SER A 6 40.30 -36.45 -5.05
CA SER A 6 41.44 -35.52 -5.04
C SER A 6 41.09 -34.28 -4.22
N SER A 7 41.76 -34.23 -3.09
CA SER A 7 41.84 -33.16 -2.12
C SER A 7 42.82 -32.11 -2.66
N SER A 8 42.44 -30.86 -2.70
CA SER A 8 43.35 -29.74 -2.94
C SER A 8 43.29 -28.80 -1.72
N HIS A 9 44.37 -28.90 -0.93
CA HIS A 9 44.67 -27.95 0.14
C HIS A 9 45.07 -26.59 -0.45
N VAL A 10 44.34 -25.53 -0.08
CA VAL A 10 44.80 -24.14 -0.28
C VAL A 10 45.27 -23.59 1.06
N SER A 11 46.57 -23.32 1.12
CA SER A 11 47.22 -22.70 2.29
C SER A 11 46.90 -21.21 2.34
N PHE A 12 46.41 -20.76 3.50
CA PHE A 12 46.27 -19.34 3.82
C PHE A 12 47.62 -18.78 4.29
N ASN A 13 48.17 -17.82 3.55
CA ASN A 13 49.26 -16.98 4.00
C ASN A 13 48.70 -15.83 4.84
N VAL A 14 49.13 -15.80 6.10
CA VAL A 14 48.90 -14.71 7.05
C VAL A 14 49.79 -13.53 6.66
N ILE A 15 49.15 -12.41 6.22
CA ILE A 15 49.86 -11.15 6.01
C ILE A 15 49.75 -10.32 7.29
N SER A 16 50.90 -10.03 7.88
CA SER A 16 51.14 -9.22 9.07
C SER A 16 50.69 -7.76 8.87
N SER A 17 50.07 -7.20 9.92
CA SER A 17 49.65 -5.81 10.04
C SER A 17 50.78 -4.80 9.89
N PRO A 18 50.58 -3.65 9.24
CA PRO A 18 51.53 -2.55 9.27
C PRO A 18 51.39 -1.73 10.55
N THR A 19 52.55 -1.43 11.12
CA THR A 19 52.79 -0.58 12.28
C THR A 19 52.26 0.84 12.10
N LYS A 20 51.62 1.37 13.15
CA LYS A 20 51.20 2.77 13.28
C LYS A 20 52.39 3.72 13.15
N ALA A 21 52.45 4.53 12.11
CA ALA A 21 53.28 5.71 12.04
C ALA A 21 52.63 6.84 12.87
N LYS A 22 53.39 7.35 13.86
CA LYS A 22 53.06 8.56 14.61
C LYS A 22 53.19 9.78 13.68
N SER A 23 52.13 10.55 13.52
CA SER A 23 52.20 11.90 12.95
C SER A 23 52.88 12.86 13.94
N PRO A 24 53.78 13.76 13.46
CA PRO A 24 54.40 14.75 14.32
C PRO A 24 53.39 15.78 14.79
N SER A 25 53.45 16.17 16.07
CA SER A 25 52.62 17.22 16.67
C SER A 25 53.04 18.58 16.12
N VAL A 26 52.06 19.40 15.74
CA VAL A 26 52.21 20.77 15.20
C VAL A 26 52.65 21.78 16.29
N ALA A 27 53.23 21.34 17.39
CA ALA A 27 53.58 22.20 18.53
C ALA A 27 54.97 22.82 18.54
N ASP A 28 55.90 22.46 17.61
CA ASP A 28 57.31 22.85 17.71
C ASP A 28 57.82 23.82 16.63
N THR A 29 56.97 24.61 15.99
CA THR A 29 57.44 25.62 15.02
C THR A 29 56.72 26.97 15.18
N MET A 30 56.73 27.53 16.38
CA MET A 30 56.34 28.91 16.63
C MET A 30 57.34 29.63 17.52
N ALA A 31 58.54 29.89 16.97
CA ALA A 31 59.45 30.87 17.52
C ALA A 31 59.73 31.92 16.44
N GLY A 32 59.14 33.13 16.57
CA GLY A 32 59.62 34.34 15.99
C GLY A 32 59.12 34.72 14.62
N ASN A 33 57.86 35.22 14.51
CA ASN A 33 57.49 36.33 13.63
C ASN A 33 56.10 36.80 14.05
N SER A 34 55.96 38.00 14.57
CA SER A 34 54.70 38.62 14.90
C SER A 34 53.94 38.92 13.60
N LEU A 35 52.95 38.15 13.28
CA LEU A 35 51.99 38.39 12.19
C LEU A 35 51.22 39.68 12.52
N SER A 36 51.00 40.55 11.50
CA SER A 36 50.24 41.77 11.66
C SER A 36 48.80 41.49 12.11
N PRO A 37 48.14 42.41 12.83
CA PRO A 37 46.73 42.20 13.29
C PRO A 37 45.78 41.83 12.20
N GLU A 38 46.01 42.29 10.99
CA GLU A 38 45.15 42.00 9.79
C GLU A 38 45.24 40.51 9.38
N VAL A 39 46.45 39.92 9.48
CA VAL A 39 46.63 38.50 9.16
C VAL A 39 45.96 37.58 10.24
N TRP A 40 45.99 38.02 11.50
CA TRP A 40 45.28 37.33 12.59
C TRP A 40 43.73 37.39 12.40
N MET A 41 43.25 38.58 11.93
CA MET A 41 41.84 38.73 11.65
C MET A 41 41.37 37.89 10.46
N LEU A 42 42.17 37.74 9.42
CA LEU A 42 41.88 36.85 8.29
C LEU A 42 41.92 35.37 8.68
N LEU A 43 42.87 34.98 9.55
CA LEU A 43 42.95 33.60 10.06
C LEU A 43 41.73 33.27 10.97
N LEU A 44 41.30 34.21 11.81
CA LEU A 44 40.12 34.07 12.64
C LEU A 44 38.81 34.00 11.81
N VAL A 45 38.70 34.80 10.76
CA VAL A 45 37.55 34.76 9.82
C VAL A 45 37.60 33.45 9.05
N ALA A 46 38.74 32.98 8.57
CA ALA A 46 38.86 31.70 7.89
C ALA A 46 38.54 30.52 8.83
N ALA A 47 38.98 30.59 10.09
CA ALA A 47 38.65 29.59 11.11
C ALA A 47 37.12 29.62 11.45
N ALA A 48 36.52 30.81 11.55
CA ALA A 48 35.07 30.95 11.77
C ALA A 48 34.26 30.46 10.57
N CYS A 49 34.69 30.72 9.34
CA CYS A 49 34.08 30.18 8.13
C CYS A 49 34.25 28.64 8.03
N ALA A 50 35.37 28.11 8.46
CA ALA A 50 35.60 26.66 8.52
C ALA A 50 34.75 25.97 9.61
N HIS A 51 34.39 26.69 10.70
CA HIS A 51 33.46 26.17 11.72
C HIS A 51 31.98 26.38 11.36
N ALA A 52 31.65 27.38 10.53
CA ALA A 52 30.30 27.57 10.00
C ALA A 52 29.95 26.58 8.88
N ALA A 53 30.95 25.95 8.27
CA ALA A 53 30.79 24.78 7.43
C ALA A 53 30.74 23.50 8.29
N SER A 54 30.15 23.56 9.49
CA SER A 54 29.73 22.37 10.24
C SER A 54 28.67 21.66 9.40
N SER A 55 29.17 20.73 8.60
CA SER A 55 28.42 19.80 7.80
C SER A 55 27.27 19.22 8.63
N ALA A 56 26.04 19.66 8.36
CA ALA A 56 24.91 18.78 8.53
C ALA A 56 25.30 17.50 7.79
N LYS A 57 25.62 16.43 8.52
CA LYS A 57 25.89 15.12 7.92
C LYS A 57 24.76 14.86 6.96
N PRO A 58 25.01 14.57 5.67
CA PRO A 58 23.93 14.21 4.77
C PRO A 58 23.15 13.10 5.47
N LYS A 59 21.83 13.22 5.56
CA LYS A 59 20.95 12.15 6.02
C LYS A 59 21.18 10.99 5.05
N VAL A 60 22.01 10.04 5.44
CA VAL A 60 22.17 8.79 4.72
C VAL A 60 20.93 7.99 5.05
N CYS A 61 20.18 7.59 4.04
CA CYS A 61 19.13 6.61 4.22
C CYS A 61 19.81 5.29 4.61
N ASP A 62 19.55 4.79 5.81
CA ASP A 62 20.19 3.61 6.40
C ASP A 62 19.90 2.29 5.65
N LYS A 63 19.21 2.32 4.49
CA LYS A 63 18.75 1.13 3.81
C LYS A 63 19.00 1.18 2.29
N GLY A 64 20.25 1.09 1.92
CA GLY A 64 20.64 0.59 0.59
C GLY A 64 20.50 1.54 -0.59
N TRP A 65 19.86 2.67 -0.46
CA TRP A 65 19.79 3.72 -1.47
C TRP A 65 20.53 4.96 -0.99
N GLU A 66 21.70 5.20 -1.54
CA GLU A 66 22.36 6.50 -1.38
C GLU A 66 21.56 7.56 -2.14
N CYS A 67 20.61 8.19 -1.49
CA CYS A 67 19.90 9.30 -2.05
C CYS A 67 20.61 10.60 -1.75
N LYS A 68 21.44 11.07 -2.68
CA LYS A 68 22.25 12.29 -2.49
C LYS A 68 21.54 13.58 -2.91
N ALA A 69 20.35 13.53 -3.50
CA ALA A 69 19.78 14.72 -4.16
C ALA A 69 18.29 14.93 -4.00
N SER A 70 17.52 14.11 -3.31
CA SER A 70 16.07 14.27 -3.18
C SER A 70 15.58 14.12 -1.75
N VAL A 71 14.75 15.06 -1.30
CA VAL A 71 14.08 15.02 0.01
C VAL A 71 13.20 13.77 0.16
N TYR A 72 12.77 13.17 -0.94
CA TYR A 72 11.90 11.99 -0.98
C TYR A 72 12.63 10.66 -0.89
N CYS A 73 13.90 10.62 -1.27
CA CYS A 73 14.70 9.39 -1.26
C CYS A 73 15.07 8.86 0.12
N CYS A 74 14.98 9.69 1.16
CA CYS A 74 15.32 9.29 2.54
C CYS A 74 14.08 8.92 3.37
N ASN A 75 12.91 8.91 2.77
CA ASN A 75 11.71 8.41 3.42
C ASN A 75 11.62 6.89 3.26
N GLU A 76 11.20 6.20 4.32
CA GLU A 76 10.90 4.77 4.25
C GLU A 76 9.79 4.54 3.23
N THR A 77 10.02 3.62 2.30
CA THR A 77 9.07 3.20 1.26
C THR A 77 8.44 1.88 1.63
N ILE A 78 7.37 1.48 0.94
CA ILE A 78 6.74 0.17 1.16
C ILE A 78 7.74 -0.96 0.92
N SER A 79 8.64 -0.83 -0.05
CA SER A 79 9.67 -1.83 -0.33
C SER A 79 10.72 -2.01 0.78
N ASP A 80 10.82 -1.09 1.73
CA ASP A 80 11.72 -1.24 2.89
C ASP A 80 11.21 -2.22 3.95
N PHE A 81 9.89 -2.45 4.01
CA PHE A 81 9.29 -3.29 5.03
C PHE A 81 8.36 -4.39 4.48
N PHE A 82 8.00 -4.33 3.21
CA PHE A 82 7.19 -5.34 2.53
C PHE A 82 7.97 -5.88 1.33
N GLN A 83 8.50 -7.09 1.47
CA GLN A 83 9.41 -7.71 0.53
C GLN A 83 8.70 -8.68 -0.42
N VAL A 84 9.38 -9.06 -1.50
CA VAL A 84 8.86 -9.99 -2.50
C VAL A 84 8.35 -11.30 -1.88
N TYR A 85 9.11 -11.89 -0.93
CA TYR A 85 8.69 -13.15 -0.31
C TYR A 85 7.38 -13.03 0.48
N GLN A 86 7.13 -11.87 1.13
CA GLN A 86 5.88 -11.61 1.83
C GLN A 86 4.70 -11.55 0.85
N PHE A 87 4.87 -10.89 -0.29
CA PHE A 87 3.85 -10.89 -1.35
C PHE A 87 3.58 -12.31 -1.86
N GLU A 88 4.64 -13.10 -2.06
CA GLU A 88 4.51 -14.51 -2.46
C GLU A 88 3.76 -15.34 -1.41
N ASP A 89 4.01 -15.09 -0.13
CA ASP A 89 3.32 -15.79 0.98
C ASP A 89 1.84 -15.39 1.06
N LEU A 90 1.53 -14.09 0.96
CA LEU A 90 0.14 -13.60 0.99
C LEU A 90 -0.71 -14.21 -0.13
N PHE A 91 -0.16 -14.34 -1.32
CA PHE A 91 -0.84 -14.77 -2.54
C PHE A 91 -0.28 -16.08 -3.10
N SER A 92 0.05 -17.03 -2.21
CA SER A 92 0.80 -18.24 -2.56
C SER A 92 0.10 -19.14 -3.59
N LYS A 93 -1.22 -19.00 -3.78
CA LYS A 93 -2.00 -19.80 -4.73
C LYS A 93 -2.43 -19.01 -5.99
N ARG A 94 -2.03 -17.73 -6.14
CA ARG A 94 -2.42 -16.89 -7.29
C ARG A 94 -2.04 -17.47 -8.67
N ASN A 95 -0.97 -18.27 -8.71
CA ASN A 95 -0.47 -18.93 -9.91
C ASN A 95 -0.74 -20.44 -9.94
N ALA A 96 -1.65 -20.93 -9.09
CA ALA A 96 -2.08 -22.33 -9.16
C ALA A 96 -2.76 -22.62 -10.51
N PRO A 97 -2.70 -23.86 -11.03
CA PRO A 97 -3.24 -24.19 -12.36
C PRO A 97 -4.72 -23.85 -12.56
N VAL A 98 -5.49 -23.78 -11.48
CA VAL A 98 -6.93 -23.42 -11.50
C VAL A 98 -7.20 -21.92 -11.38
N ALA A 99 -6.17 -21.12 -11.13
CA ALA A 99 -6.30 -19.66 -11.07
C ALA A 99 -6.54 -19.07 -12.47
N GLN A 100 -7.36 -18.02 -12.52
CA GLN A 100 -7.76 -17.42 -13.80
C GLN A 100 -6.83 -16.27 -14.23
N ALA A 101 -5.92 -15.84 -13.36
CA ALA A 101 -4.98 -14.75 -13.61
C ALA A 101 -3.52 -15.21 -13.48
N VAL A 102 -3.22 -16.47 -13.84
CA VAL A 102 -1.86 -17.04 -13.78
C VAL A 102 -0.88 -16.14 -14.55
N GLY A 103 0.23 -15.75 -13.87
CA GLY A 103 1.30 -14.93 -14.45
C GLY A 103 0.96 -13.43 -14.61
N PHE A 104 -0.25 -12.99 -14.25
CA PHE A 104 -0.64 -11.58 -14.39
C PHE A 104 -0.18 -10.73 -13.21
N TRP A 105 -0.35 -11.20 -11.98
CA TRP A 105 -0.06 -10.45 -10.77
C TRP A 105 1.34 -10.73 -10.23
N ASP A 106 2.10 -9.69 -9.93
CA ASP A 106 3.43 -9.80 -9.35
C ASP A 106 3.74 -8.65 -8.38
N TYR A 107 4.75 -8.88 -7.53
CA TYR A 107 5.23 -7.90 -6.54
C TYR A 107 5.70 -6.60 -7.16
N HIS A 108 6.43 -6.68 -8.29
CA HIS A 108 7.01 -5.50 -8.95
C HIS A 108 5.91 -4.57 -9.46
N SER A 109 4.85 -5.11 -10.05
CA SER A 109 3.67 -4.36 -10.48
C SER A 109 2.98 -3.66 -9.32
N PHE A 110 2.87 -4.32 -8.14
CA PHE A 110 2.32 -3.70 -6.94
C PHE A 110 3.20 -2.55 -6.43
N ILE A 111 4.51 -2.76 -6.26
CA ILE A 111 5.42 -1.72 -5.75
C ILE A 111 5.53 -0.54 -6.71
N THR A 112 5.58 -0.81 -8.02
CA THR A 112 5.60 0.25 -9.05
C THR A 112 4.32 1.11 -8.98
N ALA A 113 3.17 0.48 -8.80
CA ALA A 113 1.92 1.20 -8.62
C ALA A 113 1.90 2.00 -7.31
N ALA A 114 2.34 1.41 -6.20
CA ALA A 114 2.37 2.02 -4.88
C ALA A 114 3.28 3.25 -4.82
N ALA A 115 4.42 3.22 -5.49
CA ALA A 115 5.41 4.31 -5.50
C ALA A 115 4.82 5.66 -5.95
N VAL A 116 3.76 5.66 -6.77
CA VAL A 116 3.05 6.88 -7.19
C VAL A 116 2.28 7.50 -6.02
N TYR A 117 1.82 6.69 -5.06
CA TYR A 117 0.96 7.11 -3.95
C TYR A 117 1.69 7.21 -2.60
N GLU A 118 2.90 6.71 -2.48
CA GLU A 118 3.74 6.85 -1.29
C GLU A 118 3.93 8.34 -0.89
N PRO A 119 4.22 9.27 -1.81
CA PRO A 119 4.29 10.70 -1.47
C PRO A 119 2.96 11.29 -0.98
N LEU A 120 1.83 10.66 -1.32
CA LEU A 120 0.49 11.06 -0.88
C LEU A 120 0.10 10.42 0.46
N GLY A 121 0.90 9.47 0.96
CA GLY A 121 0.75 8.86 2.27
C GLY A 121 0.43 7.37 2.28
N PHE A 122 0.19 6.74 1.12
CA PHE A 122 -0.10 5.30 1.06
C PHE A 122 1.08 4.47 1.56
N GLY A 123 0.85 3.69 2.61
CA GLY A 123 1.89 2.88 3.25
C GLY A 123 3.04 3.68 3.86
N THR A 124 2.93 5.01 3.95
CA THR A 124 3.98 5.90 4.48
C THR A 124 3.46 6.85 5.56
N THR A 125 2.17 6.76 5.90
CA THR A 125 1.54 7.58 6.95
C THR A 125 1.66 6.91 8.32
N GLY A 126 2.02 7.70 9.32
CA GLY A 126 2.19 7.21 10.70
C GLY A 126 3.53 6.52 10.94
N GLY A 127 3.65 5.80 12.05
CA GLY A 127 4.85 5.01 12.33
C GLY A 127 4.83 3.66 11.59
N LYS A 128 5.95 2.97 11.55
CA LYS A 128 6.16 1.72 10.81
C LYS A 128 5.03 0.69 10.99
N GLN A 129 4.53 0.52 12.21
CA GLN A 129 3.44 -0.41 12.47
C GLN A 129 2.15 0.00 11.73
N MET A 130 1.81 1.30 11.68
CA MET A 130 0.64 1.79 10.95
C MET A 130 0.82 1.61 9.43
N GLN A 131 2.01 1.89 8.92
CA GLN A 131 2.36 1.72 7.49
C GLN A 131 2.18 0.26 7.06
N MET A 132 2.74 -0.68 7.82
CA MET A 132 2.58 -2.12 7.57
C MET A 132 1.12 -2.56 7.67
N LYS A 133 0.38 -2.07 8.67
CA LYS A 133 -1.05 -2.35 8.84
C LYS A 133 -1.89 -1.83 7.68
N GLU A 134 -1.58 -0.66 7.15
CA GLU A 134 -2.29 -0.11 5.99
C GLU A 134 -2.07 -0.96 4.74
N VAL A 135 -0.82 -1.38 4.48
CA VAL A 135 -0.53 -2.29 3.36
C VAL A 135 -1.26 -3.63 3.54
N ALA A 136 -1.26 -4.19 4.75
CA ALA A 136 -2.02 -5.41 5.05
C ALA A 136 -3.54 -5.23 4.87
N ALA A 137 -4.09 -4.08 5.27
CA ALA A 137 -5.50 -3.75 5.12
C ALA A 137 -5.89 -3.63 3.64
N PHE A 138 -5.14 -2.85 2.87
CA PHE A 138 -5.36 -2.72 1.43
C PHE A 138 -5.28 -4.08 0.72
N LEU A 139 -4.20 -4.84 0.96
CA LEU A 139 -4.04 -6.17 0.36
C LEU A 139 -5.08 -7.18 0.86
N GLY A 140 -5.58 -7.03 2.09
CA GLY A 140 -6.69 -7.83 2.62
C GLY A 140 -7.98 -7.66 1.80
N HIS A 141 -8.31 -6.42 1.43
CA HIS A 141 -9.41 -6.14 0.50
C HIS A 141 -9.13 -6.74 -0.89
N VAL A 142 -7.92 -6.56 -1.41
CA VAL A 142 -7.51 -7.15 -2.70
C VAL A 142 -7.65 -8.67 -2.66
N GLY A 143 -7.10 -9.31 -1.64
CA GLY A 143 -7.16 -10.77 -1.46
C GLY A 143 -8.59 -11.27 -1.45
N SER A 144 -9.46 -10.67 -0.64
CA SER A 144 -10.87 -11.06 -0.53
C SER A 144 -11.63 -10.88 -1.85
N LYS A 145 -11.43 -9.77 -2.57
CA LYS A 145 -12.20 -9.44 -3.78
C LYS A 145 -11.73 -10.12 -5.06
N THR A 146 -10.55 -10.73 -5.03
CA THR A 146 -9.96 -11.46 -6.17
C THR A 146 -9.76 -12.95 -5.89
N SER A 147 -10.23 -13.44 -4.73
CA SER A 147 -10.04 -14.82 -4.30
C SER A 147 -10.92 -15.81 -5.08
N CYS A 148 -10.37 -16.97 -5.38
CA CYS A 148 -11.12 -18.16 -5.74
C CYS A 148 -11.03 -19.25 -4.64
N GLY A 149 -10.64 -18.87 -3.43
CA GLY A 149 -10.55 -19.79 -2.28
C GLY A 149 -11.93 -20.18 -1.73
N TYR A 150 -12.02 -21.41 -1.28
CA TYR A 150 -13.20 -21.96 -0.60
C TYR A 150 -12.77 -22.79 0.62
N GLY A 151 -13.70 -23.17 1.49
CA GLY A 151 -13.41 -23.72 2.82
C GLY A 151 -12.40 -24.85 2.91
N VAL A 152 -12.34 -25.74 1.90
CA VAL A 152 -11.40 -26.89 1.86
C VAL A 152 -10.29 -26.70 0.80
N ALA A 153 -10.08 -25.47 0.31
CA ALA A 153 -9.05 -25.19 -0.67
C ALA A 153 -7.65 -25.49 -0.12
N THR A 154 -6.76 -26.03 -0.95
CA THR A 154 -5.37 -26.33 -0.59
C THR A 154 -4.63 -25.07 -0.13
N GLY A 155 -4.03 -25.10 1.05
CA GLY A 155 -3.38 -23.94 1.67
C GLY A 155 -4.34 -23.04 2.45
N GLY A 156 -5.62 -23.45 2.56
CA GLY A 156 -6.68 -22.68 3.20
C GLY A 156 -7.35 -21.66 2.27
N PRO A 157 -8.56 -21.20 2.60
CA PRO A 157 -9.34 -20.33 1.72
C PRO A 157 -8.71 -18.95 1.50
N LEU A 158 -7.88 -18.46 2.43
CA LEU A 158 -7.30 -17.13 2.40
C LEU A 158 -6.01 -17.02 1.57
N ALA A 159 -5.45 -18.15 1.10
CA ALA A 159 -4.23 -18.19 0.30
C ALA A 159 -4.47 -17.92 -1.21
N TRP A 160 -5.72 -17.77 -1.64
CA TRP A 160 -6.15 -17.73 -3.03
C TRP A 160 -6.48 -16.32 -3.55
N GLY A 161 -6.04 -15.28 -2.88
CA GLY A 161 -6.12 -13.91 -3.39
C GLY A 161 -5.36 -13.75 -4.71
N LEU A 162 -5.74 -12.75 -5.51
CA LEU A 162 -5.20 -12.49 -6.86
C LEU A 162 -5.38 -13.67 -7.85
N CYS A 163 -6.37 -14.52 -7.58
CA CYS A 163 -6.78 -15.60 -8.47
C CYS A 163 -7.53 -15.07 -9.71
N TYR A 164 -8.31 -14.01 -9.53
CA TYR A 164 -9.05 -13.34 -10.59
C TYR A 164 -8.47 -11.97 -10.89
N LYS A 165 -8.59 -11.51 -12.14
CA LYS A 165 -8.31 -10.13 -12.57
C LYS A 165 -9.55 -9.41 -13.09
N ARG A 166 -10.65 -10.16 -13.21
CA ARG A 166 -11.96 -9.67 -13.67
C ARG A 166 -13.09 -10.52 -13.09
N GLU A 167 -14.30 -9.98 -13.14
CA GLU A 167 -15.53 -10.71 -12.93
C GLU A 167 -15.71 -11.80 -14.00
N MET A 168 -16.02 -13.03 -13.58
CA MET A 168 -16.04 -14.19 -14.48
C MET A 168 -17.37 -14.39 -15.20
N SER A 169 -18.46 -13.92 -14.60
CA SER A 169 -19.82 -14.10 -15.16
C SER A 169 -20.62 -12.82 -14.94
N PRO A 170 -20.32 -11.75 -15.70
CA PRO A 170 -21.07 -10.50 -15.57
C PRO A 170 -22.55 -10.72 -15.82
N SER A 171 -23.40 -10.23 -14.93
CA SER A 171 -24.85 -10.34 -15.03
C SER A 171 -25.50 -9.22 -15.83
N GLN A 172 -24.73 -8.16 -16.11
CA GLN A 172 -25.19 -6.95 -16.83
C GLN A 172 -23.97 -6.21 -17.42
N SER A 173 -24.24 -5.18 -18.23
CA SER A 173 -23.18 -4.34 -18.84
C SER A 173 -22.57 -3.32 -17.87
N TYR A 174 -23.19 -3.10 -16.69
CA TYR A 174 -22.79 -2.07 -15.72
C TYR A 174 -22.71 -0.66 -16.33
N CYS A 175 -23.69 -0.32 -17.15
CA CYS A 175 -23.83 0.96 -17.82
C CYS A 175 -24.95 1.78 -17.18
N ASP A 176 -24.65 3.02 -16.78
CA ASP A 176 -25.61 4.00 -16.31
C ASP A 176 -25.42 5.31 -17.08
N GLN A 177 -26.39 5.66 -17.93
CA GLN A 177 -26.35 6.85 -18.78
C GLN A 177 -26.63 8.17 -18.04
N SER A 178 -27.04 8.09 -16.76
CA SER A 178 -27.39 9.28 -15.97
C SER A 178 -26.18 10.02 -15.39
N TYR A 179 -24.98 9.49 -15.57
CA TYR A 179 -23.72 10.04 -15.04
C TYR A 179 -22.92 10.81 -16.10
N ASP A 180 -21.96 11.61 -15.64
CA ASP A 180 -21.09 12.48 -16.48
C ASP A 180 -20.26 11.69 -17.51
N TYR A 181 -20.09 10.38 -17.30
CA TYR A 181 -19.33 9.48 -18.18
C TYR A 181 -20.30 8.58 -18.96
N PRO A 182 -20.73 8.97 -20.15
CA PRO A 182 -21.65 8.17 -20.96
C PRO A 182 -20.99 6.84 -21.38
N CYS A 183 -21.79 5.78 -21.44
CA CYS A 183 -21.29 4.49 -21.88
C CYS A 183 -20.84 4.51 -23.33
N THR A 184 -19.68 3.91 -23.60
CA THR A 184 -19.20 3.70 -24.96
C THR A 184 -19.98 2.51 -25.58
N PRO A 185 -20.51 2.65 -26.80
CA PRO A 185 -21.23 1.56 -27.45
C PRO A 185 -20.40 0.28 -27.58
N GLY A 186 -20.96 -0.84 -27.12
CA GLY A 186 -20.31 -2.15 -27.18
C GLY A 186 -19.26 -2.41 -26.10
N VAL A 187 -19.15 -1.51 -25.11
CA VAL A 187 -18.23 -1.66 -23.96
C VAL A 187 -19.02 -2.04 -22.71
N ASP A 188 -18.55 -3.08 -22.01
CA ASP A 188 -19.09 -3.53 -20.72
C ASP A 188 -18.17 -3.11 -19.58
N TYR A 189 -18.77 -2.62 -18.48
CA TYR A 189 -18.07 -2.07 -17.34
C TYR A 189 -18.14 -2.97 -16.10
N TYR A 190 -18.07 -4.29 -16.32
CA TYR A 190 -17.99 -5.28 -15.26
C TYR A 190 -16.68 -5.15 -14.45
N GLY A 191 -16.63 -5.83 -13.30
CA GLY A 191 -15.53 -5.74 -12.36
C GLY A 191 -14.17 -6.16 -12.92
N ARG A 192 -13.17 -5.23 -12.92
CA ARG A 192 -11.77 -5.49 -13.34
C ARG A 192 -10.79 -4.90 -12.34
N GLY A 193 -9.64 -5.53 -12.25
CA GLY A 193 -8.50 -5.05 -11.46
C GLY A 193 -8.43 -5.61 -10.04
N ALA A 194 -7.46 -5.13 -9.25
CA ALA A 194 -7.14 -5.65 -7.92
C ALA A 194 -8.20 -5.31 -6.85
N LEU A 195 -8.79 -4.12 -6.89
CA LEU A 195 -10.07 -3.79 -6.25
C LEU A 195 -11.08 -3.54 -7.37
N PRO A 196 -11.89 -4.52 -7.76
CA PRO A 196 -12.66 -4.47 -8.98
C PRO A 196 -13.41 -3.15 -9.18
N VAL A 197 -13.20 -2.55 -10.35
CA VAL A 197 -13.89 -1.33 -10.80
C VAL A 197 -15.13 -1.76 -11.56
N TYR A 198 -16.29 -1.29 -11.16
CA TYR A 198 -17.59 -1.50 -11.78
C TYR A 198 -18.18 -0.18 -12.22
N TRP A 199 -19.04 -0.18 -13.23
CA TRP A 199 -19.79 0.94 -13.75
C TRP A 199 -18.97 1.96 -14.53
N ASN A 200 -19.52 2.41 -15.65
CA ASN A 200 -18.92 3.42 -16.55
C ASN A 200 -18.42 4.66 -15.82
N TYR A 201 -19.19 5.22 -14.90
CA TYR A 201 -18.81 6.42 -14.17
C TYR A 201 -17.57 6.23 -13.27
N ASN A 202 -17.38 5.04 -12.70
CA ASN A 202 -16.16 4.75 -11.93
C ASN A 202 -14.95 4.54 -12.85
N TYR A 203 -15.13 3.86 -13.99
CA TYR A 203 -14.08 3.74 -15.00
C TYR A 203 -13.65 5.11 -15.53
N GLY A 204 -14.62 5.98 -15.85
CA GLY A 204 -14.32 7.34 -16.30
C GLY A 204 -13.59 8.16 -15.23
N ALA A 205 -14.10 8.21 -14.00
CA ALA A 205 -13.50 8.98 -12.91
C ALA A 205 -12.08 8.51 -12.54
N ILE A 206 -11.85 7.18 -12.49
CA ILE A 206 -10.53 6.61 -12.24
C ILE A 206 -9.61 6.89 -13.44
N GLY A 207 -10.11 6.75 -14.66
CA GLY A 207 -9.37 7.06 -15.89
C GLY A 207 -8.88 8.50 -15.91
N ASP A 208 -9.73 9.47 -15.58
CA ASP A 208 -9.34 10.88 -15.46
C ASP A 208 -8.26 11.08 -14.39
N GLY A 209 -8.40 10.43 -13.24
CA GLY A 209 -7.43 10.50 -12.17
C GLY A 209 -6.06 9.92 -12.54
N LEU A 210 -6.04 8.84 -13.31
CA LEU A 210 -4.82 8.16 -13.75
C LEU A 210 -4.28 8.69 -15.09
N LYS A 211 -5.02 9.57 -15.78
CA LYS A 211 -4.72 10.06 -17.14
C LYS A 211 -4.65 8.93 -18.18
N VAL A 212 -5.55 7.96 -18.04
CA VAL A 212 -5.70 6.80 -18.93
C VAL A 212 -7.16 6.70 -19.35
N ASP A 213 -7.44 6.51 -20.61
CA ASP A 213 -8.82 6.37 -21.11
C ASP A 213 -9.40 4.99 -20.75
N LEU A 214 -9.86 4.85 -19.49
CA LEU A 214 -10.50 3.63 -19.00
C LEU A 214 -11.98 3.55 -19.37
N LEU A 215 -12.59 4.66 -19.79
CA LEU A 215 -13.99 4.64 -20.23
C LEU A 215 -14.15 3.94 -21.56
N ASN A 216 -13.27 4.21 -22.52
CA ASN A 216 -13.29 3.55 -23.81
C ASN A 216 -12.50 2.23 -23.80
N HIS A 217 -11.55 2.06 -22.89
CA HIS A 217 -10.62 0.91 -22.83
C HIS A 217 -10.57 0.31 -21.41
N PRO A 218 -11.70 -0.20 -20.86
CA PRO A 218 -11.72 -0.80 -19.53
C PRO A 218 -10.85 -2.07 -19.44
N GLU A 219 -10.61 -2.75 -20.58
CA GLU A 219 -9.76 -3.94 -20.69
C GLU A 219 -8.29 -3.69 -20.33
N TYR A 220 -7.82 -2.46 -20.32
CA TYR A 220 -6.46 -2.12 -19.88
C TYR A 220 -6.18 -2.59 -18.45
N LEU A 221 -7.22 -2.64 -17.58
CA LEU A 221 -7.11 -3.18 -16.23
C LEU A 221 -6.94 -4.72 -16.19
N GLU A 222 -7.19 -5.42 -17.29
CA GLU A 222 -6.94 -6.86 -17.44
C GLU A 222 -5.61 -7.18 -18.15
N GLN A 223 -5.01 -6.18 -18.81
CA GLN A 223 -3.81 -6.31 -19.61
C GLN A 223 -2.55 -5.80 -18.91
N ASN A 224 -2.70 -4.90 -17.94
CA ASN A 224 -1.59 -4.26 -17.23
C ASN A 224 -1.79 -4.34 -15.72
N ALA A 225 -1.00 -5.19 -15.05
CA ALA A 225 -1.09 -5.39 -13.61
C ALA A 225 -0.73 -4.14 -12.81
N THR A 226 0.27 -3.37 -13.26
CA THR A 226 0.63 -2.10 -12.61
C THR A 226 -0.54 -1.12 -12.65
N LEU A 227 -1.19 -0.96 -13.81
CA LEU A 227 -2.36 -0.10 -13.95
C LEU A 227 -3.55 -0.61 -13.10
N ALA A 228 -3.74 -1.93 -13.04
CA ALA A 228 -4.78 -2.54 -12.20
C ALA A 228 -4.56 -2.25 -10.70
N PHE A 229 -3.31 -2.29 -10.24
CA PHE A 229 -2.96 -1.86 -8.87
C PHE A 229 -3.08 -0.34 -8.70
N GLN A 230 -2.66 0.47 -9.67
CA GLN A 230 -2.83 1.93 -9.60
C GLN A 230 -4.30 2.33 -9.46
N ALA A 231 -5.19 1.71 -10.23
CA ALA A 231 -6.64 1.94 -10.12
C ALA A 231 -7.18 1.54 -8.73
N ALA A 232 -6.69 0.42 -8.17
CA ALA A 232 -7.08 -0.02 -6.84
C ALA A 232 -6.58 0.93 -5.74
N ILE A 233 -5.31 1.38 -5.81
CA ILE A 233 -4.75 2.33 -4.85
C ILE A 233 -5.42 3.71 -5.01
N TYR A 234 -5.75 4.13 -6.23
CA TYR A 234 -6.53 5.34 -6.46
C TYR A 234 -7.88 5.30 -5.72
N LYS A 235 -8.63 4.18 -5.82
CA LYS A 235 -9.88 3.99 -5.05
C LYS A 235 -9.66 4.04 -3.54
N TRP A 236 -8.52 3.54 -3.05
CA TRP A 236 -8.16 3.58 -1.63
C TRP A 236 -7.85 4.99 -1.15
N MET A 237 -7.11 5.76 -1.94
CA MET A 237 -6.59 7.08 -1.58
C MET A 237 -7.55 8.23 -1.88
N THR A 238 -8.59 8.00 -2.72
CA THR A 238 -9.45 9.07 -3.23
C THR A 238 -10.90 8.84 -2.82
N PRO A 239 -11.60 9.87 -2.28
CA PRO A 239 -13.04 9.80 -2.11
C PRO A 239 -13.75 9.64 -3.46
N MET A 240 -14.38 8.50 -3.69
CA MET A 240 -15.09 8.22 -4.97
C MET A 240 -16.47 8.87 -5.05
N LYS A 241 -17.03 9.27 -3.91
CA LYS A 241 -18.35 9.90 -3.82
C LYS A 241 -18.28 11.20 -3.00
N LYS A 242 -19.22 12.11 -3.27
CA LYS A 242 -19.36 13.35 -2.50
C LYS A 242 -19.67 13.02 -1.03
N LYS A 243 -19.02 13.74 -0.10
CA LYS A 243 -19.25 13.63 1.35
C LYS A 243 -18.76 12.35 2.03
N GLN A 244 -18.01 11.50 1.37
CA GLN A 244 -17.33 10.39 2.04
C GLN A 244 -15.81 10.66 2.12
N PRO A 245 -15.10 10.15 3.15
CA PRO A 245 -13.64 10.19 3.22
C PRO A 245 -13.01 9.18 2.24
N SER A 246 -11.68 9.21 2.11
CA SER A 246 -10.93 8.11 1.50
C SER A 246 -10.81 6.92 2.46
N ALA A 247 -10.61 5.71 1.92
CA ALA A 247 -10.32 4.53 2.74
C ALA A 247 -9.01 4.71 3.52
N HIS A 248 -8.01 5.35 2.92
CA HIS A 248 -6.78 5.75 3.58
C HIS A 248 -7.06 6.59 4.83
N ASP A 249 -7.81 7.69 4.69
CA ASP A 249 -8.02 8.64 5.79
C ASP A 249 -8.77 8.03 6.98
N VAL A 250 -9.75 7.15 6.72
CA VAL A 250 -10.47 6.45 7.80
C VAL A 250 -9.59 5.41 8.48
N PHE A 251 -8.67 4.77 7.74
CA PHE A 251 -7.79 3.76 8.28
C PHE A 251 -6.66 4.34 9.12
N VAL A 252 -5.97 5.37 8.61
CA VAL A 252 -4.83 5.99 9.31
C VAL A 252 -5.24 7.02 10.37
N GLY A 253 -6.54 7.25 10.55
CA GLY A 253 -7.10 8.16 11.55
C GLY A 253 -6.97 9.65 11.21
N LYS A 254 -6.73 10.00 9.95
CA LYS A 254 -6.80 11.40 9.47
C LYS A 254 -8.24 11.91 9.46
N TRP A 255 -9.19 11.08 9.03
CA TRP A 255 -10.60 11.41 9.07
C TRP A 255 -11.12 11.46 10.51
N LYS A 256 -11.93 12.49 10.81
CA LYS A 256 -12.59 12.65 12.11
C LYS A 256 -14.10 12.58 11.92
N PRO A 257 -14.79 11.64 12.60
CA PRO A 257 -16.23 11.48 12.47
C PRO A 257 -16.96 12.74 12.99
N THR A 258 -17.98 13.14 12.26
CA THR A 258 -18.96 14.14 12.68
C THR A 258 -19.95 13.53 13.70
N LYS A 259 -20.82 14.35 14.28
CA LYS A 259 -21.92 13.84 15.12
C LYS A 259 -22.82 12.85 14.35
N ASN A 260 -23.09 13.15 13.08
CA ASN A 260 -23.89 12.26 12.22
C ASN A 260 -23.17 10.94 11.94
N ASP A 261 -21.85 10.98 11.75
CA ASP A 261 -21.07 9.75 11.56
C ASP A 261 -21.08 8.88 12.82
N THR A 262 -20.99 9.50 14.00
CA THR A 262 -21.07 8.78 15.28
C THR A 262 -22.45 8.16 15.49
N LEU A 263 -23.53 8.89 15.16
CA LEU A 263 -24.90 8.35 15.21
C LEU A 263 -25.10 7.19 14.24
N ALA A 264 -24.52 7.29 13.05
CA ALA A 264 -24.50 6.25 12.04
C ALA A 264 -23.48 5.13 12.32
N LYS A 265 -22.88 5.12 13.50
CA LYS A 265 -21.86 4.16 13.98
C LYS A 265 -20.61 4.07 13.11
N ARG A 266 -20.35 5.09 12.27
CA ARG A 266 -19.12 5.16 11.46
C ARG A 266 -17.95 5.66 12.29
N LEU A 267 -17.03 4.77 12.62
CA LEU A 267 -15.83 5.06 13.41
C LEU A 267 -14.57 4.76 12.60
N PRO A 268 -13.47 5.53 12.78
CA PRO A 268 -12.20 5.25 12.11
C PRO A 268 -11.72 3.82 12.38
N GLY A 269 -11.17 3.16 11.38
CA GLY A 269 -10.66 1.80 11.48
C GLY A 269 -10.92 0.97 10.22
N PHE A 270 -10.63 -0.32 10.30
CA PHE A 270 -10.76 -1.22 9.15
C PHE A 270 -12.21 -1.36 8.66
N GLY A 271 -13.17 -1.40 9.58
CA GLY A 271 -14.61 -1.45 9.25
C GLY A 271 -15.06 -0.29 8.37
N ALA A 272 -14.60 0.95 8.68
CA ALA A 272 -14.94 2.11 7.87
C ALA A 272 -14.35 2.04 6.45
N THR A 273 -13.24 1.33 6.22
CA THR A 273 -12.71 1.14 4.87
C THR A 273 -13.65 0.30 4.00
N MET A 274 -14.30 -0.72 4.59
CA MET A 274 -15.34 -1.49 3.91
C MET A 274 -16.54 -0.62 3.54
N ASN A 275 -16.94 0.27 4.45
CA ASN A 275 -18.04 1.21 4.21
C ASN A 275 -17.72 2.19 3.06
N VAL A 276 -16.50 2.73 3.04
CA VAL A 276 -16.03 3.61 1.93
C VAL A 276 -16.03 2.86 0.60
N LEU A 277 -15.52 1.63 0.57
CA LEU A 277 -15.29 0.90 -0.68
C LEU A 277 -16.54 0.19 -1.22
N TYR A 278 -17.46 -0.23 -0.35
CA TYR A 278 -18.59 -1.10 -0.72
C TYR A 278 -19.94 -0.60 -0.22
N GLY A 279 -19.98 0.31 0.74
CA GLY A 279 -21.23 0.85 1.30
C GLY A 279 -22.18 -0.22 1.82
N ASP A 280 -23.44 -0.09 1.50
CA ASP A 280 -24.53 -0.98 1.89
C ASP A 280 -24.48 -2.38 1.23
N LEU A 281 -23.58 -2.62 0.28
CA LEU A 281 -23.30 -3.98 -0.22
C LEU A 281 -22.63 -4.89 0.83
N VAL A 282 -22.01 -4.30 1.86
CA VAL A 282 -21.26 -5.04 2.89
C VAL A 282 -21.63 -4.57 4.31
N CYS A 283 -21.92 -3.28 4.50
CA CYS A 283 -22.11 -2.67 5.81
C CYS A 283 -23.60 -2.49 6.15
N GLY A 284 -23.92 -2.41 7.44
CA GLY A 284 -25.31 -2.22 7.91
C GLY A 284 -26.21 -3.44 7.79
N GLN A 285 -25.66 -4.61 7.50
CA GLN A 285 -26.40 -5.85 7.27
C GLN A 285 -26.17 -6.89 8.39
N GLY A 286 -25.60 -6.48 9.52
CA GLY A 286 -25.15 -7.41 10.53
C GLY A 286 -23.89 -8.17 10.10
N SER A 287 -23.62 -9.30 10.75
CA SER A 287 -22.46 -10.15 10.43
C SER A 287 -22.79 -11.01 9.21
N ILE A 288 -22.24 -10.65 8.06
CA ILE A 288 -22.40 -11.38 6.79
C ILE A 288 -21.06 -11.97 6.33
N ASP A 289 -21.12 -13.07 5.57
CA ASP A 289 -19.94 -13.79 5.09
C ASP A 289 -19.00 -12.90 4.25
N ALA A 290 -19.55 -12.04 3.42
CA ALA A 290 -18.76 -11.12 2.60
C ALA A 290 -17.88 -10.18 3.45
N MET A 291 -18.43 -9.62 4.53
CA MET A 291 -17.69 -8.78 5.48
C MET A 291 -16.65 -9.60 6.25
N ASN A 292 -17.05 -10.75 6.78
CA ASN A 292 -16.18 -11.62 7.58
C ASN A 292 -15.00 -12.15 6.75
N ASN A 293 -15.21 -12.41 5.46
CA ASN A 293 -14.16 -12.82 4.54
C ASN A 293 -13.09 -11.72 4.35
N ILE A 294 -13.51 -10.44 4.22
CA ILE A 294 -12.59 -9.31 4.12
C ILE A 294 -11.76 -9.16 5.40
N ILE A 295 -12.42 -9.22 6.57
CA ILE A 295 -11.75 -9.15 7.88
C ILE A 295 -10.74 -10.29 8.04
N SER A 296 -11.13 -11.51 7.65
CA SER A 296 -10.29 -12.70 7.75
C SER A 296 -9.03 -12.58 6.90
N HIS A 297 -9.13 -12.05 5.66
CA HIS A 297 -7.95 -11.78 4.82
C HIS A 297 -7.03 -10.75 5.46
N TYR A 298 -7.57 -9.63 5.97
CA TYR A 298 -6.77 -8.61 6.65
C TYR A 298 -6.00 -9.19 7.83
N GLN A 299 -6.68 -9.92 8.73
CA GLN A 299 -6.06 -10.51 9.90
C GLN A 299 -5.03 -11.59 9.55
N TYR A 300 -5.32 -12.42 8.54
CA TYR A 300 -4.40 -13.42 8.03
C TYR A 300 -3.13 -12.78 7.45
N TYR A 301 -3.28 -11.68 6.72
CA TYR A 301 -2.13 -10.95 6.16
C TYR A 301 -1.31 -10.24 7.25
N LEU A 302 -1.94 -9.72 8.31
CA LEU A 302 -1.19 -9.23 9.48
C LEU A 302 -0.32 -10.31 10.10
N ASP A 303 -0.82 -11.54 10.22
CA ASP A 303 -0.05 -12.65 10.75
C ASP A 303 1.14 -13.00 9.82
N LEU A 304 0.91 -13.13 8.52
CA LEU A 304 1.96 -13.44 7.54
C LEU A 304 3.02 -12.33 7.41
N MET A 305 2.63 -11.07 7.63
CA MET A 305 3.57 -9.94 7.66
C MET A 305 4.29 -9.77 9.00
N GLY A 306 4.05 -10.67 9.97
CA GLY A 306 4.71 -10.66 11.28
C GLY A 306 4.22 -9.57 12.25
N ILE A 307 3.08 -8.93 11.96
CA ILE A 307 2.47 -7.90 12.84
C ILE A 307 1.58 -8.56 13.89
N GLY A 308 0.92 -9.64 13.50
CA GLY A 308 -0.05 -10.40 14.30
C GLY A 308 -1.45 -9.78 14.27
N ARG A 309 -2.47 -10.65 14.19
CA ARG A 309 -3.90 -10.27 14.11
C ARG A 309 -4.40 -9.50 15.32
N GLN A 310 -3.76 -9.66 16.49
CA GLN A 310 -4.07 -8.87 17.69
C GLN A 310 -3.83 -7.37 17.53
N SER A 311 -3.07 -6.97 16.50
CA SER A 311 -2.79 -5.57 16.16
C SER A 311 -3.79 -4.99 15.15
N SER A 312 -4.85 -5.73 14.77
CA SER A 312 -5.79 -5.32 13.73
C SER A 312 -6.61 -4.06 14.08
N GLY A 313 -6.73 -3.71 15.36
CA GLY A 313 -7.46 -2.53 15.84
C GLY A 313 -8.87 -2.87 16.31
N ASP A 314 -9.59 -1.88 16.88
CA ASP A 314 -10.86 -2.10 17.57
C ASP A 314 -12.09 -2.10 16.63
N ASN A 315 -12.12 -1.26 15.62
CA ASN A 315 -13.27 -1.10 14.72
C ASN A 315 -13.08 -1.93 13.45
N LEU A 316 -13.09 -3.27 13.58
CA LEU A 316 -12.80 -4.20 12.49
C LEU A 316 -13.94 -4.39 11.51
N ASP A 317 -15.19 -4.36 12.00
CA ASP A 317 -16.37 -4.60 11.19
C ASP A 317 -17.17 -3.33 10.92
N CYS A 318 -18.14 -3.45 10.02
CA CYS A 318 -19.11 -2.41 9.71
C CYS A 318 -20.55 -2.95 9.77
N ALA A 319 -20.78 -3.98 10.58
CA ALA A 319 -22.06 -4.68 10.69
C ALA A 319 -23.24 -3.76 10.99
N GLU A 320 -23.01 -2.75 11.82
CA GLU A 320 -24.02 -1.79 12.25
C GLU A 320 -23.81 -0.37 11.68
N GLN A 321 -22.80 -0.17 10.82
CA GLN A 321 -22.55 1.13 10.22
C GLN A 321 -23.56 1.43 9.10
N GLU A 322 -24.22 2.57 9.16
CA GLU A 322 -24.95 3.09 8.01
C GLU A 322 -23.98 3.45 6.89
N ALA A 323 -24.32 3.12 5.65
CA ALA A 323 -23.50 3.47 4.49
C ALA A 323 -23.27 4.99 4.41
N PHE A 324 -22.07 5.42 3.95
CA PHE A 324 -21.81 6.84 3.69
C PHE A 324 -22.73 7.39 2.62
N ASP A 325 -23.12 6.56 1.67
CA ASP A 325 -24.01 6.87 0.57
C ASP A 325 -24.86 5.63 0.27
N PRO A 326 -25.99 5.46 0.99
CA PRO A 326 -26.85 4.30 0.81
C PRO A 326 -27.45 4.26 -0.60
N SER A 327 -27.56 3.07 -1.18
CA SER A 327 -28.20 2.88 -2.46
C SER A 327 -29.68 3.28 -2.35
N THR A 328 -30.21 3.97 -3.36
CA THR A 328 -31.60 4.45 -3.36
C THR A 328 -32.63 3.33 -3.30
N ALA A 329 -32.21 2.07 -3.44
CA ALA A 329 -33.11 0.89 -3.34
C ALA A 329 -33.49 0.51 -1.90
N SER A 330 -32.76 0.99 -0.85
CA SER A 330 -33.04 0.63 0.55
C SER A 330 -34.05 1.53 1.27
N SER A 331 -34.59 2.58 0.61
CA SER A 331 -35.49 3.54 1.24
C SER A 331 -36.97 3.15 1.25
N THR A 332 -37.34 1.93 0.80
CA THR A 332 -38.76 1.49 0.68
C THR A 332 -39.06 0.18 1.43
N SER A 333 -38.59 0.01 2.68
CA SER A 333 -39.22 -0.99 3.55
C SER A 333 -39.12 -0.63 5.03
N SER A 334 -39.90 0.36 5.46
CA SER A 334 -40.37 0.37 6.85
C SER A 334 -41.51 -0.66 6.91
N PRO A 335 -41.44 -1.70 7.74
CA PRO A 335 -42.59 -2.55 7.98
C PRO A 335 -43.63 -1.75 8.76
N THR A 336 -44.74 -1.45 8.11
CA THR A 336 -45.96 -0.98 8.77
C THR A 336 -46.36 -2.07 9.77
N ALA A 337 -46.28 -1.77 11.06
CA ALA A 337 -46.86 -2.59 12.09
C ALA A 337 -48.39 -2.71 11.83
N ALA A 338 -48.79 -3.88 11.40
CA ALA A 338 -50.22 -4.23 11.37
C ALA A 338 -50.63 -4.60 12.78
N SER A 339 -51.35 -3.69 13.43
CA SER A 339 -52.16 -3.96 14.60
C SER A 339 -53.44 -4.72 14.14
N THR A 340 -53.62 -5.91 14.56
CA THR A 340 -54.91 -6.51 15.02
C THR A 340 -54.63 -7.72 15.88
#